data_afcda08e7d7435011822bdda5ca8e01e
#
_entry.id   afcda08e7d7435011822bdda5ca8e01e
#
_cell.length_a   1.000
_cell.length_b   1.000
_cell.length_c   1.000
_cell.angle_alpha   90.00
_cell.angle_beta   90.00
_cell.angle_gamma   90.00
#
_symmetry.space_group_name_H-M   'P 1'
#
loop_
_entity.id
_entity.type
_entity.pdbx_description
1 polymer ?
#
loop_
_entity_poly.entity_id
_entity_poly.type
_entity_poly.pdbx_seq_one_letter_code
_entity_poly.pdbx_strand_id
1 'polypeptide(L)'
;MTLRPMTLRSMTLRLAIADDIEALADLGRRAFVAKFGDLYSAANLAAFLAESHTPEKVARELADPGMAIAVIDEPGDPTGKTIGAFCKITYASTLPRHSDALAPFELKQLYTDPGLVGRGMGARLMDWALDQARKAGADELQLSVYADNPDAQRFYARYGLEKIADITFRVGDHIDPEILMAVRL
;
A
#
# COMPACT_ATOMS: atom_id res chain seq x y z
N MET A 1 17.79 39.88 -11.46
CA MET A 1 17.38 38.53 -11.88
C MET A 1 16.82 37.86 -10.67
N THR A 2 15.50 37.97 -10.45
CA THR A 2 14.80 37.54 -9.23
C THR A 2 14.44 36.09 -9.39
N LEU A 3 15.11 35.21 -8.63
CA LEU A 3 14.72 33.79 -8.53
C LEU A 3 13.32 33.73 -7.88
N ARG A 4 12.32 33.36 -8.68
CA ARG A 4 11.01 32.96 -8.13
C ARG A 4 11.23 31.79 -7.18
N PRO A 5 10.69 31.83 -5.95
CA PRO A 5 10.69 30.66 -5.10
C PRO A 5 9.93 29.57 -5.81
N MET A 6 10.57 28.43 -6.05
CA MET A 6 9.88 27.18 -6.39
C MET A 6 8.92 26.89 -5.25
N THR A 7 7.66 27.20 -5.47
CA THR A 7 6.59 26.77 -4.56
C THR A 7 6.67 25.26 -4.53
N LEU A 8 7.10 24.69 -3.39
CA LEU A 8 6.89 23.29 -3.09
C LEU A 8 5.38 23.06 -3.20
N ARG A 9 4.92 22.53 -4.34
CA ARG A 9 3.54 22.08 -4.45
C ARG A 9 3.35 21.01 -3.39
N SER A 10 2.49 21.31 -2.45
CA SER A 10 2.15 20.44 -1.34
C SER A 10 1.72 19.09 -1.93
N MET A 11 2.37 18.02 -1.47
CA MET A 11 1.93 16.65 -1.75
C MET A 11 0.49 16.53 -1.27
N THR A 12 -0.47 16.44 -2.16
CA THR A 12 -1.89 16.34 -1.81
C THR A 12 -2.23 14.88 -1.60
N LEU A 13 -2.69 14.53 -0.39
CA LEU A 13 -3.29 13.23 -0.12
C LEU A 13 -4.80 13.36 -0.34
N ARG A 14 -5.37 12.46 -1.12
CA ARG A 14 -6.79 12.41 -1.43
C ARG A 14 -7.27 10.97 -1.60
N LEU A 15 -8.57 10.75 -1.57
CA LEU A 15 -9.14 9.48 -2.00
C LEU A 15 -9.01 9.32 -3.52
N ALA A 16 -8.82 8.08 -3.94
CA ALA A 16 -8.80 7.72 -5.35
C ALA A 16 -10.19 7.85 -5.96
N ILE A 17 -10.24 8.19 -7.23
CA ILE A 17 -11.44 8.30 -8.06
C ILE A 17 -11.32 7.40 -9.29
N ALA A 18 -12.40 7.26 -10.07
CA ALA A 18 -12.41 6.40 -11.25
C ALA A 18 -11.32 6.76 -12.28
N ASP A 19 -10.98 8.03 -12.42
CA ASP A 19 -9.93 8.49 -13.35
C ASP A 19 -8.51 8.06 -12.93
N ASP A 20 -8.34 7.58 -11.68
CA ASP A 20 -7.04 7.10 -11.17
C ASP A 20 -6.77 5.61 -11.48
N ILE A 21 -7.75 4.87 -11.98
CA ILE A 21 -7.67 3.41 -12.13
C ILE A 21 -6.43 2.95 -12.89
N GLU A 22 -6.19 3.53 -14.06
CA GLU A 22 -5.04 3.17 -14.90
C GLU A 22 -3.71 3.51 -14.23
N ALA A 23 -3.60 4.71 -13.63
CA ALA A 23 -2.40 5.15 -12.94
C ALA A 23 -2.10 4.29 -11.68
N LEU A 24 -3.13 3.87 -10.95
CA LEU A 24 -3.01 2.98 -9.80
C LEU A 24 -2.53 1.58 -10.21
N ALA A 25 -3.11 1.01 -11.27
CA ALA A 25 -2.70 -0.29 -11.79
C ALA A 25 -1.25 -0.27 -12.29
N ASP A 26 -0.85 0.78 -13.02
CA ASP A 26 0.51 0.95 -13.50
C ASP A 26 1.51 1.12 -12.34
N LEU A 27 1.24 2.02 -11.40
CA LEU A 27 2.12 2.24 -10.24
C LEU A 27 2.26 0.97 -9.40
N GLY A 28 1.16 0.26 -9.14
CA GLY A 28 1.19 -1.01 -8.41
C GLY A 28 2.09 -2.04 -9.07
N ARG A 29 1.98 -2.19 -10.39
CA ARG A 29 2.83 -3.07 -11.20
C ARG A 29 4.30 -2.67 -11.13
N ARG A 30 4.61 -1.41 -11.40
CA ARG A 30 5.99 -0.90 -11.40
C ARG A 30 6.65 -1.03 -10.03
N ALA A 31 5.94 -0.66 -8.97
CA ALA A 31 6.45 -0.75 -7.60
C ALA A 31 6.70 -2.20 -7.18
N PHE A 32 5.78 -3.12 -7.51
CA PHE A 32 5.95 -4.55 -7.22
C PHE A 32 7.13 -5.13 -7.97
N VAL A 33 7.22 -4.91 -9.29
CA VAL A 33 8.32 -5.41 -10.13
C VAL A 33 9.66 -4.86 -9.67
N ALA A 34 9.75 -3.56 -9.36
CA ALA A 34 10.99 -2.94 -8.91
C ALA A 34 11.50 -3.52 -7.58
N LYS A 35 10.60 -3.98 -6.70
CA LYS A 35 10.98 -4.52 -5.39
C LYS A 35 11.17 -6.02 -5.40
N PHE A 36 10.35 -6.75 -6.15
CA PHE A 36 10.21 -8.20 -6.03
C PHE A 36 10.40 -8.96 -7.35
N GLY A 37 10.54 -8.24 -8.49
CA GLY A 37 10.57 -8.89 -9.81
C GLY A 37 11.64 -9.96 -9.96
N ASP A 38 12.82 -9.75 -9.36
CA ASP A 38 13.94 -10.68 -9.43
C ASP A 38 13.77 -11.93 -8.54
N LEU A 39 12.75 -11.96 -7.67
CA LEU A 39 12.49 -13.10 -6.79
C LEU A 39 11.74 -14.23 -7.49
N TYR A 40 11.07 -13.94 -8.60
CA TYR A 40 10.13 -14.87 -9.23
C TYR A 40 10.55 -15.26 -10.64
N SER A 41 10.12 -16.46 -11.06
CA SER A 41 10.17 -16.82 -12.48
C SER A 41 9.28 -15.86 -13.30
N ALA A 42 9.61 -15.65 -14.56
CA ALA A 42 8.80 -14.83 -15.46
C ALA A 42 7.33 -15.27 -15.52
N ALA A 43 7.07 -16.59 -15.45
CA ALA A 43 5.72 -17.14 -15.46
C ALA A 43 4.94 -16.79 -14.19
N ASN A 44 5.54 -16.95 -13.00
CA ASN A 44 4.90 -16.62 -11.72
C ASN A 44 4.64 -15.12 -11.60
N LEU A 45 5.61 -14.30 -12.00
CA LEU A 45 5.45 -12.84 -12.00
C LEU A 45 4.32 -12.42 -12.95
N ALA A 46 4.28 -12.95 -14.17
CA ALA A 46 3.24 -12.63 -15.15
C ALA A 46 1.85 -13.04 -14.65
N ALA A 47 1.71 -14.24 -14.08
CA ALA A 47 0.45 -14.71 -13.51
C ALA A 47 -0.05 -13.81 -12.39
N PHE A 48 0.84 -13.45 -11.46
CA PHE A 48 0.50 -12.54 -10.35
C PHE A 48 0.08 -11.15 -10.83
N LEU A 49 0.83 -10.56 -11.75
CA LEU A 49 0.53 -9.22 -12.27
C LEU A 49 -0.79 -9.17 -13.06
N ALA A 50 -1.15 -10.26 -13.73
CA ALA A 50 -2.41 -10.39 -14.47
C ALA A 50 -3.65 -10.43 -13.53
N GLU A 51 -3.47 -10.78 -12.25
CA GLU A 51 -4.56 -10.85 -11.26
C GLU A 51 -4.58 -9.67 -10.29
N SER A 52 -3.40 -9.13 -9.94
CA SER A 52 -3.25 -8.23 -8.80
C SER A 52 -3.16 -6.75 -9.16
N HIS A 53 -2.61 -6.41 -10.32
CA HIS A 53 -2.35 -5.04 -10.74
C HIS A 53 -2.92 -4.76 -12.13
N THR A 54 -4.24 -5.00 -12.28
CA THR A 54 -4.97 -4.70 -13.50
C THR A 54 -5.99 -3.58 -13.26
N PRO A 55 -6.36 -2.79 -14.29
CA PRO A 55 -7.40 -1.78 -14.17
C PRO A 55 -8.72 -2.37 -13.67
N GLU A 56 -9.10 -3.57 -14.13
CA GLU A 56 -10.34 -4.25 -13.71
C GLU A 56 -10.32 -4.61 -12.21
N LYS A 57 -9.16 -5.03 -11.70
CA LYS A 57 -9.00 -5.30 -10.26
C LYS A 57 -9.11 -4.02 -9.44
N VAL A 58 -8.42 -2.96 -9.86
CA VAL A 58 -8.46 -1.65 -9.19
C VAL A 58 -9.89 -1.07 -9.23
N ALA A 59 -10.60 -1.19 -10.35
CA ALA A 59 -11.98 -0.73 -10.47
C ALA A 59 -12.92 -1.45 -9.49
N ARG A 60 -12.78 -2.78 -9.34
CA ARG A 60 -13.56 -3.56 -8.35
C ARG A 60 -13.25 -3.14 -6.92
N GLU A 61 -11.96 -2.95 -6.59
CA GLU A 61 -11.54 -2.51 -5.27
C GLU A 61 -12.01 -1.09 -4.94
N LEU A 62 -12.03 -0.20 -5.93
CA LEU A 62 -12.53 1.17 -5.77
C LEU A 62 -14.06 1.22 -5.56
N ALA A 63 -14.79 0.28 -6.12
CA ALA A 63 -16.23 0.16 -5.98
C ALA A 63 -16.67 -0.61 -4.71
N ASP A 64 -15.73 -1.25 -4.01
CA ASP A 64 -16.02 -2.03 -2.80
C ASP A 64 -16.20 -1.11 -1.59
N PRO A 65 -17.41 -1.06 -0.97
CA PRO A 65 -17.64 -0.25 0.22
C PRO A 65 -16.84 -0.71 1.46
N GLY A 66 -16.32 -1.94 1.44
CA GLY A 66 -15.43 -2.49 2.48
C GLY A 66 -13.99 -2.02 2.36
N MET A 67 -13.66 -1.25 1.32
CA MET A 67 -12.31 -0.79 1.03
C MET A 67 -12.24 0.74 0.87
N ALA A 68 -11.03 1.27 1.03
CA ALA A 68 -10.71 2.63 0.59
C ALA A 68 -9.28 2.67 0.01
N ILE A 69 -9.09 3.53 -0.98
CA ILE A 69 -7.80 3.76 -1.63
C ILE A 69 -7.47 5.24 -1.50
N ALA A 70 -6.33 5.54 -0.88
CA ALA A 70 -5.80 6.89 -0.83
C ALA A 70 -4.57 7.02 -1.74
N VAL A 71 -4.44 8.16 -2.38
CA VAL A 71 -3.34 8.49 -3.28
C VAL A 71 -2.64 9.77 -2.84
N ILE A 72 -1.37 9.87 -3.17
CA ILE A 72 -0.60 11.12 -3.13
C ILE A 72 -0.16 11.42 -4.55
N ASP A 73 -0.56 12.58 -5.07
CA ASP A 73 -0.17 13.02 -6.39
C ASP A 73 1.35 13.28 -6.48
N GLU A 74 1.95 13.01 -7.63
CA GLU A 74 3.38 13.22 -7.83
C GLU A 74 3.72 14.72 -7.68
N PRO A 75 4.70 15.06 -6.84
CA PRO A 75 5.12 16.45 -6.68
C PRO A 75 5.69 17.01 -7.98
N GLY A 76 5.07 18.07 -8.49
CA GLY A 76 5.54 18.76 -9.70
C GLY A 76 4.84 18.33 -10.99
N ASP A 77 3.97 17.31 -10.97
CA ASP A 77 3.11 17.03 -12.13
C ASP A 77 2.08 18.17 -12.31
N PRO A 78 2.16 18.94 -13.42
CA PRO A 78 1.24 20.03 -13.67
C PRO A 78 -0.18 19.56 -14.01
N THR A 79 -0.33 18.29 -14.40
CA THR A 79 -1.61 17.70 -14.81
C THR A 79 -2.41 17.16 -13.62
N GLY A 80 -1.72 16.83 -12.50
CA GLY A 80 -2.32 16.17 -11.33
C GLY A 80 -2.83 14.77 -11.63
N LYS A 81 -2.33 14.13 -12.69
CA LYS A 81 -2.74 12.78 -13.13
C LYS A 81 -1.76 11.69 -12.76
N THR A 82 -0.53 12.07 -12.36
CA THR A 82 0.49 11.11 -11.96
C THR A 82 0.42 10.87 -10.46
N ILE A 83 0.29 9.61 -10.07
CA ILE A 83 0.26 9.19 -8.68
C ILE A 83 1.68 8.83 -8.24
N GLY A 84 2.18 9.48 -7.18
CA GLY A 84 3.49 9.21 -6.61
C GLY A 84 3.49 8.11 -5.54
N ALA A 85 2.37 7.92 -4.86
CA ALA A 85 2.19 6.85 -3.88
C ALA A 85 0.70 6.56 -3.65
N PHE A 86 0.40 5.34 -3.20
CA PHE A 86 -0.95 4.98 -2.76
C PHE A 86 -0.94 3.98 -1.61
N CYS A 87 -2.03 3.90 -0.87
CA CYS A 87 -2.34 2.77 -0.01
C CYS A 87 -3.77 2.29 -0.21
N LYS A 88 -3.97 0.99 0.03
CA LYS A 88 -5.29 0.33 0.05
C LYS A 88 -5.54 -0.21 1.45
N ILE A 89 -6.73 0.03 1.97
CA ILE A 89 -7.18 -0.46 3.27
C ILE A 89 -8.46 -1.26 3.12
N THR A 90 -8.69 -2.21 4.03
CA THR A 90 -10.01 -2.82 4.24
C THR A 90 -10.48 -2.56 5.67
N TYR A 91 -11.77 -2.25 5.81
CA TYR A 91 -12.40 -2.00 7.11
C TYR A 91 -12.57 -3.27 7.96
N ALA A 92 -12.40 -4.44 7.35
CA ALA A 92 -12.30 -5.72 8.03
C ALA A 92 -11.10 -6.49 7.47
N SER A 93 -10.22 -6.98 8.35
CA SER A 93 -9.03 -7.73 7.92
C SER A 93 -9.41 -9.04 7.25
N THR A 94 -8.71 -9.36 6.17
CA THR A 94 -8.80 -10.63 5.43
C THR A 94 -7.63 -11.57 5.75
N LEU A 95 -6.71 -11.13 6.59
CA LEU A 95 -5.53 -11.89 7.01
C LEU A 95 -5.91 -13.04 7.96
N PRO A 96 -5.09 -14.09 8.04
CA PRO A 96 -5.32 -15.20 8.99
C PRO A 96 -5.40 -14.68 10.43
N ARG A 97 -6.33 -15.24 11.21
CA ARG A 97 -6.55 -14.81 12.59
C ARG A 97 -5.45 -15.33 13.52
N HIS A 98 -4.64 -14.42 14.03
CA HIS A 98 -3.55 -14.69 14.98
C HIS A 98 -3.60 -13.79 16.23
N SER A 99 -4.67 -12.99 16.39
CA SER A 99 -4.90 -12.16 17.57
C SER A 99 -6.33 -12.35 18.08
N ASP A 100 -6.61 -11.79 19.25
CA ASP A 100 -7.94 -11.75 19.86
C ASP A 100 -8.72 -10.48 19.50
N ALA A 101 -8.24 -9.70 18.53
CA ALA A 101 -8.93 -8.51 18.03
C ALA A 101 -10.35 -8.83 17.57
N LEU A 102 -11.30 -7.97 17.94
CA LEU A 102 -12.71 -8.13 17.60
C LEU A 102 -13.08 -7.42 16.30
N ALA A 103 -12.37 -6.32 15.99
CA ALA A 103 -12.57 -5.50 14.80
C ALA A 103 -11.21 -5.18 14.14
N PRO A 104 -10.47 -6.20 13.65
CA PRO A 104 -9.19 -5.97 13.01
C PRO A 104 -9.37 -5.28 11.65
N PHE A 105 -8.57 -4.25 11.42
CA PHE A 105 -8.49 -3.45 10.20
C PHE A 105 -7.22 -3.83 9.43
N GLU A 106 -7.22 -3.78 8.09
CA GLU A 106 -6.06 -4.20 7.32
C GLU A 106 -5.54 -3.07 6.42
N LEU A 107 -4.24 -2.82 6.49
CA LEU A 107 -3.49 -2.11 5.46
C LEU A 107 -3.03 -3.13 4.41
N LYS A 108 -3.75 -3.22 3.28
CA LYS A 108 -3.49 -4.23 2.23
C LYS A 108 -2.27 -3.92 1.38
N GLN A 109 -2.09 -2.68 1.01
CA GLN A 109 -0.99 -2.23 0.16
C GLN A 109 -0.56 -0.83 0.54
N LEU A 110 0.74 -0.58 0.53
CA LEU A 110 1.33 0.74 0.64
C LEU A 110 2.51 0.80 -0.32
N TYR A 111 2.33 1.49 -1.44
CA TYR A 111 3.30 1.58 -2.51
C TYR A 111 3.67 3.04 -2.80
N THR A 112 4.96 3.24 -3.03
CA THR A 112 5.53 4.52 -3.50
C THR A 112 6.25 4.26 -4.80
N ASP A 113 6.15 5.20 -5.73
CA ASP A 113 6.93 5.17 -6.97
C ASP A 113 8.42 4.97 -6.63
N PRO A 114 9.11 4.01 -7.28
CA PRO A 114 10.51 3.71 -6.99
C PRO A 114 11.43 4.94 -7.05
N GLY A 115 11.13 5.90 -7.93
CA GLY A 115 11.89 7.16 -8.05
C GLY A 115 11.58 8.20 -6.95
N LEU A 116 10.56 7.97 -6.13
CA LEU A 116 10.07 8.92 -5.13
C LEU A 116 10.18 8.38 -3.68
N VAL A 117 10.76 7.20 -3.50
CA VAL A 117 11.00 6.62 -2.17
C VAL A 117 11.85 7.56 -1.30
N GLY A 118 11.56 7.60 0.00
CA GLY A 118 12.28 8.44 0.96
C GLY A 118 11.78 9.89 1.05
N ARG A 119 10.74 10.28 0.31
CA ARG A 119 10.16 11.64 0.33
C ARG A 119 9.01 11.82 1.32
N GLY A 120 8.78 10.85 2.20
CA GLY A 120 7.78 10.93 3.28
C GLY A 120 6.34 10.56 2.86
N MET A 121 6.10 10.16 1.61
CA MET A 121 4.76 9.79 1.13
C MET A 121 4.21 8.58 1.86
N GLY A 122 5.03 7.54 2.07
CA GLY A 122 4.63 6.34 2.81
C GLY A 122 4.21 6.66 4.24
N ALA A 123 4.92 7.57 4.92
CA ALA A 123 4.56 8.01 6.27
C ALA A 123 3.18 8.67 6.29
N ARG A 124 2.90 9.58 5.36
CA ARG A 124 1.58 10.25 5.28
C ARG A 124 0.44 9.27 4.99
N LEU A 125 0.69 8.27 4.13
CA LEU A 125 -0.30 7.23 3.85
C LEU A 125 -0.53 6.32 5.06
N MET A 126 0.53 6.01 5.82
CA MET A 126 0.41 5.22 7.04
C MET A 126 -0.35 5.99 8.13
N ASP A 127 -0.06 7.29 8.32
CA ASP A 127 -0.80 8.16 9.24
C ASP A 127 -2.29 8.20 8.88
N TRP A 128 -2.59 8.33 7.58
CA TRP A 128 -3.97 8.30 7.08
C TRP A 128 -4.64 6.94 7.35
N ALA A 129 -3.96 5.82 7.11
CA ALA A 129 -4.52 4.49 7.35
C ALA A 129 -4.85 4.27 8.84
N LEU A 130 -3.96 4.68 9.76
CA LEU A 130 -4.21 4.63 11.20
C LEU A 130 -5.37 5.52 11.63
N ASP A 131 -5.50 6.71 11.05
CA ASP A 131 -6.64 7.60 11.29
C ASP A 131 -7.96 6.97 10.82
N GLN A 132 -7.98 6.35 9.63
CA GLN A 132 -9.17 5.62 9.14
C GLN A 132 -9.53 4.44 10.04
N ALA A 133 -8.56 3.65 10.50
CA ALA A 133 -8.80 2.54 11.40
C ALA A 133 -9.45 2.99 12.71
N ARG A 134 -8.92 4.07 13.33
CA ARG A 134 -9.50 4.65 14.54
C ARG A 134 -10.92 5.19 14.32
N LYS A 135 -11.15 5.89 13.21
CA LYS A 135 -12.49 6.42 12.84
C LYS A 135 -13.50 5.30 12.60
N ALA A 136 -13.06 4.17 12.10
CA ALA A 136 -13.90 2.99 11.90
C ALA A 136 -14.19 2.22 13.21
N GLY A 137 -13.55 2.59 14.33
CA GLY A 137 -13.69 1.88 15.60
C GLY A 137 -12.95 0.55 15.64
N ALA A 138 -11.92 0.39 14.80
CA ALA A 138 -11.07 -0.79 14.83
C ALA A 138 -10.29 -0.86 16.15
N ASP A 139 -10.08 -2.07 16.65
CA ASP A 139 -9.29 -2.32 17.87
C ASP A 139 -7.84 -2.75 17.56
N GLU A 140 -7.57 -3.07 16.28
CA GLU A 140 -6.23 -3.45 15.81
C GLU A 140 -6.07 -3.10 14.32
N LEU A 141 -4.89 -2.60 13.93
CA LEU A 141 -4.48 -2.52 12.54
C LEU A 141 -3.47 -3.62 12.24
N GLN A 142 -3.71 -4.37 11.18
CA GLN A 142 -2.89 -5.48 10.71
C GLN A 142 -2.36 -5.23 9.31
N LEU A 143 -1.22 -5.83 9.00
CA LEU A 143 -0.67 -5.93 7.65
C LEU A 143 0.20 -7.17 7.50
N SER A 144 0.43 -7.56 6.25
CA SER A 144 1.37 -8.59 5.86
C SER A 144 2.58 -7.95 5.18
N VAL A 145 3.78 -8.45 5.47
CA VAL A 145 5.03 -7.97 4.89
C VAL A 145 5.96 -9.14 4.59
N TYR A 146 6.63 -9.09 3.43
CA TYR A 146 7.63 -10.09 3.03
C TYR A 146 8.71 -10.26 4.10
N ALA A 147 9.01 -11.50 4.48
CA ALA A 147 9.91 -11.80 5.61
C ALA A 147 11.33 -11.25 5.40
N ASP A 148 11.81 -11.21 4.14
CA ASP A 148 13.12 -10.67 3.79
C ASP A 148 13.07 -9.20 3.32
N ASN A 149 12.07 -8.42 3.81
CA ASN A 149 11.99 -6.98 3.60
C ASN A 149 12.19 -6.20 4.92
N PRO A 150 13.43 -6.15 5.45
CA PRO A 150 13.72 -5.53 6.74
C PRO A 150 13.46 -4.01 6.75
N ASP A 151 13.54 -3.35 5.58
CA ASP A 151 13.25 -1.91 5.47
C ASP A 151 11.77 -1.61 5.74
N ALA A 152 10.87 -2.39 5.16
CA ALA A 152 9.44 -2.25 5.40
C ALA A 152 9.10 -2.63 6.85
N GLN A 153 9.68 -3.71 7.38
CA GLN A 153 9.47 -4.09 8.78
C GLN A 153 9.89 -2.97 9.74
N ARG A 154 11.08 -2.37 9.52
CA ARG A 154 11.52 -1.21 10.32
C ARG A 154 10.61 0.02 10.15
N PHE A 155 10.08 0.22 8.95
CA PHE A 155 9.13 1.29 8.71
C PHE A 155 7.86 1.10 9.55
N TYR A 156 7.25 -0.08 9.53
CA TYR A 156 6.04 -0.37 10.30
C TYR A 156 6.28 -0.41 11.80
N ALA A 157 7.44 -0.91 12.25
CA ALA A 157 7.80 -0.92 13.67
C ALA A 157 7.84 0.49 14.30
N ARG A 158 8.17 1.55 13.52
CA ARG A 158 8.10 2.93 14.00
C ARG A 158 6.68 3.39 14.34
N TYR A 159 5.66 2.71 13.84
CA TYR A 159 4.24 2.94 14.15
C TYR A 159 3.72 2.01 15.24
N GLY A 160 4.61 1.26 15.89
CA GLY A 160 4.26 0.33 16.95
C GLY A 160 3.75 -1.03 16.46
N LEU A 161 3.83 -1.32 15.15
CA LEU A 161 3.48 -2.65 14.68
C LEU A 161 4.56 -3.66 15.09
N GLU A 162 4.11 -4.78 15.63
CA GLU A 162 4.95 -5.90 16.04
C GLU A 162 4.57 -7.16 15.26
N LYS A 163 5.54 -8.05 15.06
CA LYS A 163 5.27 -9.38 14.48
C LYS A 163 4.40 -10.19 15.43
N ILE A 164 3.27 -10.70 14.93
CA ILE A 164 2.39 -11.59 15.69
C ILE A 164 2.34 -13.02 15.13
N ALA A 165 2.68 -13.23 13.87
CA ALA A 165 2.74 -14.57 13.26
C ALA A 165 3.65 -14.60 12.03
N ASP A 166 4.08 -15.83 11.66
CA ASP A 166 4.57 -16.14 10.32
C ASP A 166 3.38 -16.63 9.49
N ILE A 167 3.25 -16.09 8.28
CA ILE A 167 2.21 -16.46 7.32
C ILE A 167 2.83 -16.66 5.95
N THR A 168 2.04 -16.91 4.95
CA THR A 168 2.52 -17.08 3.56
C THR A 168 1.70 -16.25 2.59
N PHE A 169 2.32 -15.87 1.49
CA PHE A 169 1.70 -15.19 0.37
C PHE A 169 2.01 -15.92 -0.94
N ARG A 170 1.05 -16.00 -1.85
CA ARG A 170 1.21 -16.71 -3.13
C ARG A 170 1.45 -15.74 -4.27
N VAL A 171 2.50 -16.00 -5.06
CA VAL A 171 2.82 -15.29 -6.32
C VAL A 171 2.90 -16.32 -7.45
N GLY A 172 1.83 -16.46 -8.22
CA GLY A 172 1.70 -17.59 -9.14
C GLY A 172 1.72 -18.93 -8.38
N ASP A 173 2.66 -19.81 -8.71
CA ASP A 173 2.88 -21.07 -7.97
C ASP A 173 3.93 -20.95 -6.85
N HIS A 174 4.59 -19.81 -6.74
CA HIS A 174 5.55 -19.54 -5.68
C HIS A 174 4.84 -19.13 -4.38
N ILE A 175 5.38 -19.59 -3.24
CA ILE A 175 4.86 -19.25 -1.91
C ILE A 175 5.97 -18.51 -1.16
N ASP A 176 5.70 -17.23 -0.86
CA ASP A 176 6.59 -16.39 -0.09
C ASP A 176 6.38 -16.56 1.40
N PRO A 177 7.45 -16.55 2.21
CA PRO A 177 7.35 -16.35 3.65
C PRO A 177 6.98 -14.89 3.92
N GLU A 178 5.91 -14.68 4.69
CA GLU A 178 5.50 -13.36 5.14
C GLU A 178 5.36 -13.28 6.65
N ILE A 179 5.39 -12.08 7.16
CA ILE A 179 5.18 -11.75 8.55
C ILE A 179 3.87 -10.98 8.67
N LEU A 180 2.97 -11.48 9.50
CA LEU A 180 1.82 -10.72 9.97
C LEU A 180 2.27 -9.78 11.09
N MET A 181 2.10 -8.48 10.87
CA MET A 181 2.37 -7.45 11.87
C MET A 181 1.07 -6.77 12.29
N ALA A 182 0.98 -6.39 13.56
CA ALA A 182 -0.19 -5.74 14.12
C ALA A 182 0.17 -4.68 15.16
N VAL A 183 -0.75 -3.72 15.36
CA VAL A 183 -0.73 -2.75 16.45
C VAL A 183 -2.14 -2.56 17.00
N ARG A 184 -2.27 -2.56 18.34
CA ARG A 184 -3.53 -2.19 19.01
C ARG A 184 -3.78 -0.68 18.88
N LEU A 185 -5.04 -0.28 18.74
CA LEU A 185 -5.46 1.10 18.48
C LEU A 185 -6.14 1.75 19.69
#